data_7b0dd9d2a1570e45a41051b576e19017
#
_entry.id   7b0dd9d2a1570e45a41051b576e19017
#
_cell.length_a   1.000
_cell.length_b   1.000
_cell.length_c   1.000
_cell.angle_alpha   90.00
_cell.angle_beta   90.00
_cell.angle_gamma   90.00
#
_symmetry.space_group_name_H-M   'P 1'
#
loop_
_entity.id
_entity.type
_entity.pdbx_description
1 polymer ?
#
loop_
_entity_poly.entity_id
_entity_poly.type
_entity_poly.pdbx_seq_one_letter_code
_entity_poly.pdbx_strand_id
1 'polypeptide(L)'
;MFDPKFQITPKIAKTLMQIEALKHSLISLPITPSLLMHLRETAKLLSTHFSTMIEGNRLTQEQVNLTIKTSKHLINRERDEKEVKGYYIALKKVESFSKENSQINEKDIKLLHALVMGGGKKTIKASPYRDGQNVIRDSRSHTIVYLPPEAKDVSKLMKDLINWVKKSPKDLPIPIIAAIAHYQFATIHPYYDGNGRTARLLTTLIMHIGKYDLKGLYSLDEYYADNLSAYYEALNIGPSHNYYMGREKADISKWIEYFLEGMAYSFNKINIQAKKSSKKGYKDKSTLLNQLDIRKRKILAFFQKYINLTSKDVEKILKLQPRTARALCKKWRDEKFLQIIDLSKKNRKYQLGTKYKKYLD
;
A
#
# COMPACT_ATOMS: atom_id res chain seq x y z
N MET A 1 -24.36 4.74 17.87
CA MET A 1 -22.86 4.73 17.96
C MET A 1 -22.41 3.33 17.64
N PHE A 2 -21.41 3.14 16.80
CA PHE A 2 -20.86 1.81 16.48
C PHE A 2 -20.15 1.22 17.72
N ASP A 3 -20.48 -0.01 18.07
CA ASP A 3 -19.96 -0.76 19.22
C ASP A 3 -19.69 -2.20 18.79
N PRO A 4 -18.48 -2.52 18.28
CA PRO A 4 -18.15 -3.85 17.77
C PRO A 4 -18.10 -4.88 18.90
N LYS A 5 -18.72 -6.05 18.66
CA LYS A 5 -18.71 -7.19 19.61
C LYS A 5 -17.59 -8.15 19.23
N PHE A 6 -16.64 -8.32 20.13
CA PHE A 6 -15.53 -9.27 19.98
C PHE A 6 -14.92 -9.62 21.35
N GLN A 7 -14.16 -10.71 21.39
CA GLN A 7 -13.41 -11.16 22.56
C GLN A 7 -11.93 -11.32 22.16
N ILE A 8 -11.04 -11.01 23.11
CA ILE A 8 -9.61 -11.33 22.96
C ILE A 8 -9.41 -12.79 23.30
N THR A 9 -9.49 -13.64 22.27
CA THR A 9 -9.25 -15.08 22.43
C THR A 9 -7.75 -15.36 22.67
N PRO A 10 -7.39 -16.54 23.25
CA PRO A 10 -5.99 -16.95 23.36
C PRO A 10 -5.26 -16.93 22.01
N LYS A 11 -5.97 -17.26 20.92
CA LYS A 11 -5.44 -17.22 19.55
C LYS A 11 -5.12 -15.79 19.11
N ILE A 12 -6.01 -14.84 19.35
CA ILE A 12 -5.79 -13.39 19.09
C ILE A 12 -4.55 -12.91 19.87
N ALA A 13 -4.49 -13.19 21.19
CA ALA A 13 -3.39 -12.75 22.03
C ALA A 13 -2.05 -13.31 21.54
N LYS A 14 -1.97 -14.62 21.28
CA LYS A 14 -0.76 -15.28 20.75
C LYS A 14 -0.33 -14.68 19.41
N THR A 15 -1.27 -14.45 18.49
CA THR A 15 -0.97 -13.92 17.15
C THR A 15 -0.50 -12.47 17.20
N LEU A 16 -1.05 -11.64 18.09
CA LEU A 16 -0.56 -10.28 18.33
C LEU A 16 0.88 -10.27 18.83
N MET A 17 1.23 -11.13 19.78
CA MET A 17 2.63 -11.27 20.25
C MET A 17 3.56 -11.67 19.10
N GLN A 18 3.13 -12.57 18.24
CA GLN A 18 3.90 -12.97 17.05
C GLN A 18 4.07 -11.82 16.05
N ILE A 19 3.02 -11.03 15.80
CA ILE A 19 3.07 -9.86 14.94
C ILE A 19 4.07 -8.83 15.46
N GLU A 20 4.05 -8.53 16.76
CA GLU A 20 5.02 -7.60 17.37
C GLU A 20 6.46 -8.10 17.25
N ALA A 21 6.71 -9.38 17.53
CA ALA A 21 8.03 -9.97 17.38
C ALA A 21 8.55 -9.88 15.94
N LEU A 22 7.69 -10.16 14.95
CA LEU A 22 8.02 -10.05 13.52
C LEU A 22 8.27 -8.59 13.11
N LYS A 23 7.45 -7.66 13.58
CA LYS A 23 7.62 -6.22 13.35
C LYS A 23 8.97 -5.73 13.87
N HIS A 24 9.32 -6.05 15.10
CA HIS A 24 10.64 -5.70 15.67
C HIS A 24 11.80 -6.33 14.88
N SER A 25 11.69 -7.61 14.51
CA SER A 25 12.68 -8.28 13.67
C SER A 25 12.89 -7.55 12.33
N LEU A 26 11.82 -7.13 11.66
CA LEU A 26 11.88 -6.44 10.36
C LEU A 26 12.43 -5.02 10.46
N ILE A 27 12.10 -4.29 11.52
CA ILE A 27 12.61 -2.92 11.75
C ILE A 27 14.12 -2.93 11.96
N SER A 28 14.63 -3.94 12.68
CA SER A 28 16.05 -4.09 13.00
C SER A 28 16.90 -4.65 11.86
N LEU A 29 16.28 -5.18 10.77
CA LEU A 29 17.04 -5.69 9.63
C LEU A 29 17.81 -4.58 8.91
N PRO A 30 19.10 -4.79 8.64
CA PRO A 30 19.91 -3.86 7.85
C PRO A 30 19.53 -3.96 6.36
N ILE A 31 18.49 -3.25 5.96
CA ILE A 31 18.04 -3.17 4.57
C ILE A 31 18.63 -1.91 3.94
N THR A 32 19.37 -2.05 2.84
CA THR A 32 19.91 -0.91 2.11
C THR A 32 18.77 -0.07 1.50
N PRO A 33 18.93 1.27 1.34
CA PRO A 33 17.92 2.11 0.73
C PRO A 33 17.46 1.65 -0.66
N SER A 34 18.38 1.10 -1.47
CA SER A 34 18.06 0.58 -2.80
C SER A 34 17.18 -0.66 -2.71
N LEU A 35 17.56 -1.64 -1.89
CA LEU A 35 16.76 -2.84 -1.67
C LEU A 35 15.39 -2.49 -1.07
N LEU A 36 15.34 -1.56 -0.13
CA LEU A 36 14.10 -1.09 0.47
C LEU A 36 13.15 -0.48 -0.58
N MET A 37 13.66 0.34 -1.49
CA MET A 37 12.86 0.92 -2.59
C MET A 37 12.33 -0.16 -3.53
N HIS A 38 13.19 -1.12 -3.90
CA HIS A 38 12.77 -2.24 -4.76
C HIS A 38 11.69 -3.09 -4.09
N LEU A 39 11.87 -3.47 -2.84
CA LEU A 39 10.89 -4.25 -2.08
C LEU A 39 9.55 -3.52 -1.91
N ARG A 40 9.58 -2.20 -1.64
CA ARG A 40 8.36 -1.37 -1.56
C ARG A 40 7.59 -1.33 -2.87
N GLU A 41 8.30 -1.13 -3.98
CA GLU A 41 7.65 -1.10 -5.29
C GLU A 41 7.07 -2.48 -5.64
N THR A 42 7.79 -3.56 -5.34
CA THR A 42 7.30 -4.92 -5.49
C THR A 42 6.05 -5.18 -4.65
N ALA A 43 6.05 -4.78 -3.38
CA ALA A 43 4.91 -4.93 -2.49
C ALA A 43 3.67 -4.16 -3.01
N LYS A 44 3.85 -2.93 -3.53
CA LYS A 44 2.75 -2.17 -4.15
C LYS A 44 2.18 -2.84 -5.40
N LEU A 45 3.03 -3.38 -6.24
CA LEU A 45 2.60 -4.10 -7.44
C LEU A 45 1.85 -5.39 -7.08
N LEU A 46 2.34 -6.14 -6.09
CA LEU A 46 1.67 -7.33 -5.57
C LEU A 46 0.31 -6.99 -4.94
N SER A 47 0.25 -5.97 -4.06
CA SER A 47 -1.01 -5.53 -3.48
C SER A 47 -2.00 -5.08 -4.56
N THR A 48 -1.53 -4.35 -5.58
CA THR A 48 -2.37 -3.95 -6.71
C THR A 48 -2.91 -5.15 -7.48
N HIS A 49 -2.04 -6.09 -7.83
CA HIS A 49 -2.43 -7.31 -8.55
C HIS A 49 -3.47 -8.12 -7.76
N PHE A 50 -3.16 -8.50 -6.54
CA PHE A 50 -4.02 -9.36 -5.75
C PHE A 50 -5.33 -8.66 -5.36
N SER A 51 -5.30 -7.39 -4.97
CA SER A 51 -6.53 -6.66 -4.62
C SER A 51 -7.47 -6.50 -5.81
N THR A 52 -6.97 -6.33 -7.01
CA THR A 52 -7.83 -6.29 -8.22
C THR A 52 -8.25 -7.70 -8.65
N MET A 53 -7.40 -8.72 -8.51
CA MET A 53 -7.70 -10.12 -8.80
C MET A 53 -8.85 -10.66 -7.94
N ILE A 54 -8.90 -10.32 -6.65
CA ILE A 54 -10.02 -10.65 -5.74
C ILE A 54 -11.36 -10.17 -6.33
N GLU A 55 -11.38 -9.04 -7.02
CA GLU A 55 -12.57 -8.46 -7.66
C GLU A 55 -12.78 -8.94 -9.11
N GLY A 56 -12.03 -9.96 -9.55
CA GLY A 56 -12.18 -10.58 -10.85
C GLY A 56 -11.33 -10.00 -11.98
N ASN A 57 -10.36 -9.13 -11.69
CA ASN A 57 -9.37 -8.69 -12.66
C ASN A 57 -8.50 -9.85 -13.14
N ARG A 58 -8.22 -9.92 -14.44
CA ARG A 58 -7.57 -11.07 -15.07
C ARG A 58 -6.12 -10.81 -15.52
N LEU A 59 -5.55 -9.66 -15.18
CA LEU A 59 -4.15 -9.37 -15.52
C LEU A 59 -3.19 -10.19 -14.67
N THR A 60 -2.16 -10.75 -15.31
CA THR A 60 -1.04 -11.40 -14.60
C THR A 60 -0.18 -10.35 -13.88
N GLN A 61 0.70 -10.77 -12.97
CA GLN A 61 1.62 -9.86 -12.29
C GLN A 61 2.52 -9.09 -13.28
N GLU A 62 2.98 -9.75 -14.36
CA GLU A 62 3.77 -9.14 -15.43
C GLU A 62 2.95 -8.07 -16.16
N GLN A 63 1.69 -8.37 -16.49
CA GLN A 63 0.79 -7.43 -17.16
C GLN A 63 0.46 -6.23 -16.25
N VAL A 64 0.25 -6.44 -14.95
CA VAL A 64 0.10 -5.35 -13.96
C VAL A 64 1.35 -4.47 -13.94
N ASN A 65 2.54 -5.08 -13.87
CA ASN A 65 3.80 -4.35 -13.90
C ASN A 65 3.96 -3.53 -15.19
N LEU A 66 3.63 -4.14 -16.34
CA LEU A 66 3.65 -3.45 -17.63
C LEU A 66 2.68 -2.27 -17.68
N THR A 67 1.43 -2.47 -17.24
CA THR A 67 0.37 -1.45 -17.20
C THR A 67 0.74 -0.25 -16.33
N ILE A 68 1.46 -0.48 -15.22
CA ILE A 68 1.87 0.58 -14.30
C ILE A 68 3.13 1.31 -14.78
N LYS A 69 4.10 0.61 -15.37
CA LYS A 69 5.40 1.18 -15.74
C LYS A 69 5.49 1.73 -17.15
N THR A 70 4.58 1.34 -18.01
CA THR A 70 4.62 1.75 -19.42
C THR A 70 3.30 2.37 -19.85
N SER A 71 3.31 3.03 -21.01
CA SER A 71 2.09 3.53 -21.67
C SER A 71 1.50 2.52 -22.67
N LYS A 72 2.02 1.28 -22.70
CA LYS A 72 1.50 0.24 -23.61
C LYS A 72 0.14 -0.23 -23.13
N HIS A 73 -0.78 -0.36 -24.05
CA HIS A 73 -2.11 -0.89 -23.81
C HIS A 73 -2.17 -2.38 -24.13
N LEU A 74 -2.93 -3.12 -23.33
CA LEU A 74 -3.20 -4.55 -23.54
C LEU A 74 -4.51 -4.67 -24.33
N ILE A 75 -4.46 -5.39 -25.44
CA ILE A 75 -5.62 -5.55 -26.34
C ILE A 75 -6.77 -6.22 -25.57
N ASN A 76 -7.97 -5.63 -25.66
CA ASN A 76 -9.21 -6.10 -25.01
C ASN A 76 -9.11 -6.20 -23.47
N ARG A 77 -8.32 -5.33 -22.82
CA ARG A 77 -8.12 -5.30 -21.37
C ARG A 77 -8.28 -3.90 -20.75
N GLU A 78 -8.97 -3.00 -21.41
CA GLU A 78 -9.09 -1.58 -21.01
C GLU A 78 -9.72 -1.44 -19.62
N ARG A 79 -10.72 -2.29 -19.27
CA ARG A 79 -11.34 -2.33 -17.95
C ARG A 79 -10.31 -2.75 -16.90
N ASP A 80 -9.66 -3.87 -17.13
CA ASP A 80 -8.66 -4.45 -16.21
C ASP A 80 -7.52 -3.45 -15.96
N GLU A 81 -7.01 -2.78 -17.02
CA GLU A 81 -5.99 -1.75 -16.90
C GLU A 81 -6.44 -0.55 -16.06
N LYS A 82 -7.69 -0.08 -16.25
CA LYS A 82 -8.25 1.04 -15.48
C LYS A 82 -8.34 0.69 -14.00
N GLU A 83 -8.79 -0.51 -13.65
CA GLU A 83 -8.88 -1.00 -12.28
C GLU A 83 -7.50 -1.03 -11.61
N VAL A 84 -6.50 -1.60 -12.27
CA VAL A 84 -5.11 -1.66 -11.80
C VAL A 84 -4.51 -0.26 -11.62
N LYS A 85 -4.65 0.63 -12.60
CA LYS A 85 -4.17 2.02 -12.52
C LYS A 85 -4.83 2.78 -11.37
N GLY A 86 -6.15 2.62 -11.22
CA GLY A 86 -6.93 3.26 -10.16
C GLY A 86 -6.46 2.81 -8.77
N TYR A 87 -6.39 1.50 -8.55
CA TYR A 87 -5.95 0.96 -7.26
C TYR A 87 -4.51 1.36 -6.91
N TYR A 88 -3.58 1.28 -7.87
CA TYR A 88 -2.19 1.66 -7.65
C TYR A 88 -2.03 3.14 -7.26
N ILE A 89 -2.80 4.04 -7.88
CA ILE A 89 -2.81 5.46 -7.53
C ILE A 89 -3.42 5.67 -6.14
N ALA A 90 -4.51 4.97 -5.83
CA ALA A 90 -5.13 5.02 -4.50
C ALA A 90 -4.16 4.53 -3.41
N LEU A 91 -3.41 3.46 -3.65
CA LEU A 91 -2.39 2.95 -2.74
C LEU A 91 -1.25 3.95 -2.51
N LYS A 92 -0.80 4.66 -3.57
CA LYS A 92 0.16 5.78 -3.42
C LYS A 92 -0.41 6.93 -2.59
N LYS A 93 -1.72 7.20 -2.72
CA LYS A 93 -2.38 8.24 -1.92
C LYS A 93 -2.48 7.84 -0.45
N VAL A 94 -2.66 6.57 -0.12
CA VAL A 94 -2.56 6.04 1.25
C VAL A 94 -1.20 6.37 1.88
N GLU A 95 -0.10 6.17 1.14
CA GLU A 95 1.24 6.52 1.62
C GLU A 95 1.41 8.03 1.89
N SER A 96 0.76 8.88 1.09
CA SER A 96 0.75 10.34 1.30
C SER A 96 -0.07 10.72 2.53
N PHE A 97 -1.29 10.19 2.63
CA PHE A 97 -2.19 10.47 3.75
C PHE A 97 -1.61 10.08 5.10
N SER A 98 -0.95 8.93 5.17
CA SER A 98 -0.34 8.45 6.41
C SER A 98 0.81 9.34 6.91
N LYS A 99 1.41 10.15 6.03
CA LYS A 99 2.46 11.12 6.38
C LYS A 99 1.90 12.50 6.73
N GLU A 100 0.80 12.88 6.10
CA GLU A 100 0.17 14.19 6.24
C GLU A 100 -0.82 14.22 7.41
N ASN A 101 -1.50 13.10 7.67
CA ASN A 101 -2.61 13.02 8.62
C ASN A 101 -2.32 11.98 9.71
N SER A 102 -2.55 12.38 10.96
CA SER A 102 -2.54 11.46 12.11
C SER A 102 -3.88 10.76 12.34
N GLN A 103 -4.94 11.17 11.65
CA GLN A 103 -6.31 10.66 11.79
C GLN A 103 -6.99 10.51 10.44
N ILE A 104 -7.84 9.49 10.34
CA ILE A 104 -8.66 9.22 9.16
C ILE A 104 -9.92 10.07 9.20
N ASN A 105 -10.32 10.61 8.06
CA ASN A 105 -11.59 11.32 7.93
C ASN A 105 -12.43 10.76 6.76
N GLU A 106 -13.71 11.10 6.75
CA GLU A 106 -14.67 10.63 5.73
C GLU A 106 -14.27 11.06 4.32
N LYS A 107 -13.69 12.26 4.17
CA LYS A 107 -13.25 12.81 2.90
C LYS A 107 -12.11 11.98 2.30
N ASP A 108 -11.20 11.48 3.15
CA ASP A 108 -10.10 10.62 2.71
C ASP A 108 -10.62 9.30 2.13
N ILE A 109 -11.60 8.67 2.80
CA ILE A 109 -12.21 7.41 2.34
C ILE A 109 -12.94 7.62 1.01
N LYS A 110 -13.74 8.68 0.90
CA LYS A 110 -14.45 9.03 -0.34
C LYS A 110 -13.49 9.31 -1.49
N LEU A 111 -12.33 9.91 -1.20
CA LEU A 111 -11.31 10.16 -2.21
C LEU A 111 -10.57 8.87 -2.61
N LEU A 112 -10.26 7.98 -1.65
CA LEU A 112 -9.66 6.68 -1.97
C LEU A 112 -10.57 5.85 -2.88
N HIS A 113 -11.87 5.79 -2.57
CA HIS A 113 -12.83 5.13 -3.45
C HIS A 113 -12.87 5.76 -4.85
N ALA A 114 -12.92 7.09 -4.93
CA ALA A 114 -12.92 7.79 -6.21
C ALA A 114 -11.66 7.48 -7.05
N LEU A 115 -10.49 7.35 -6.41
CA LEU A 115 -9.25 6.96 -7.08
C LEU A 115 -9.31 5.52 -7.58
N VAL A 116 -9.84 4.59 -6.77
CA VAL A 116 -10.05 3.18 -7.18
C VAL A 116 -10.89 3.10 -8.45
N MET A 117 -11.99 3.85 -8.51
CA MET A 117 -12.91 3.84 -9.64
C MET A 117 -12.46 4.73 -10.81
N GLY A 118 -11.52 5.64 -10.56
CA GLY A 118 -11.12 6.67 -11.51
C GLY A 118 -10.22 6.23 -12.67
N GLY A 119 -9.74 4.97 -12.66
CA GLY A 119 -8.98 4.42 -13.78
C GLY A 119 -7.68 5.14 -14.10
N GLY A 120 -7.05 5.78 -13.11
CA GLY A 120 -5.79 6.50 -13.30
C GLY A 120 -5.92 7.98 -13.64
N LYS A 121 -7.11 8.58 -13.57
CA LYS A 121 -7.32 10.02 -13.78
C LYS A 121 -6.56 10.84 -12.75
N LYS A 122 -5.95 11.94 -13.17
CA LYS A 122 -5.16 12.83 -12.30
C LYS A 122 -6.02 13.72 -11.40
N THR A 123 -7.20 14.11 -11.86
CA THR A 123 -8.13 14.97 -11.14
C THR A 123 -9.43 14.21 -10.91
N ILE A 124 -9.82 14.05 -9.65
CA ILE A 124 -10.95 13.25 -9.26
C ILE A 124 -11.69 13.93 -8.10
N LYS A 125 -13.02 13.93 -8.18
CA LYS A 125 -13.89 14.36 -7.06
C LYS A 125 -14.18 13.16 -6.15
N ALA A 126 -14.29 13.41 -4.86
CA ALA A 126 -14.66 12.40 -3.88
C ALA A 126 -16.02 11.75 -4.25
N SER A 127 -16.10 10.43 -4.17
CA SER A 127 -17.32 9.69 -4.50
C SER A 127 -18.42 9.94 -3.46
N PRO A 128 -19.69 10.17 -3.85
CA PRO A 128 -20.80 10.09 -2.93
C PRO A 128 -21.02 8.62 -2.50
N TYR A 129 -21.69 8.41 -1.38
CA TYR A 129 -22.23 7.10 -1.03
C TYR A 129 -23.41 6.76 -1.94
N ARG A 130 -23.76 5.48 -1.98
CA ARG A 130 -24.96 5.01 -2.73
C ARG A 130 -26.23 5.63 -2.17
N ASP A 131 -27.15 5.93 -3.04
CA ASP A 131 -28.49 6.49 -2.78
C ASP A 131 -29.61 5.45 -2.95
N GLY A 132 -29.27 4.25 -3.43
CA GLY A 132 -30.16 3.12 -3.60
C GLY A 132 -29.71 1.87 -2.86
N GLN A 133 -30.58 0.86 -2.82
CA GLN A 133 -30.27 -0.44 -2.22
C GLN A 133 -29.23 -1.17 -3.06
N ASN A 134 -28.28 -1.81 -2.38
CA ASN A 134 -27.32 -2.73 -2.97
C ASN A 134 -27.57 -4.16 -2.47
N VAL A 135 -27.14 -5.15 -3.25
CA VAL A 135 -27.27 -6.57 -2.92
C VAL A 135 -26.00 -7.28 -3.37
N ILE A 136 -25.40 -8.07 -2.49
CA ILE A 136 -24.25 -8.91 -2.86
C ILE A 136 -24.78 -10.28 -3.25
N ARG A 137 -24.44 -10.72 -4.46
CA ARG A 137 -24.82 -12.02 -5.02
C ARG A 137 -23.59 -12.89 -5.23
N ASP A 138 -23.78 -14.18 -5.04
CA ASP A 138 -22.78 -15.15 -5.50
C ASP A 138 -22.71 -15.11 -7.03
N SER A 139 -21.49 -15.08 -7.57
CA SER A 139 -21.27 -14.93 -9.01
C SER A 139 -21.69 -16.15 -9.84
N ARG A 140 -21.82 -17.33 -9.22
CA ARG A 140 -22.16 -18.58 -9.89
C ARG A 140 -23.63 -18.91 -9.75
N SER A 141 -24.16 -18.85 -8.52
CA SER A 141 -25.55 -19.23 -8.21
C SER A 141 -26.54 -18.07 -8.35
N HIS A 142 -26.05 -16.82 -8.46
CA HIS A 142 -26.86 -15.58 -8.43
C HIS A 142 -27.71 -15.41 -7.18
N THR A 143 -27.55 -16.26 -6.17
CA THR A 143 -28.25 -16.15 -4.90
C THR A 143 -27.74 -14.95 -4.09
N ILE A 144 -28.61 -14.35 -3.29
CA ILE A 144 -28.24 -13.26 -2.40
C ILE A 144 -27.42 -13.84 -1.26
N VAL A 145 -26.16 -13.46 -1.18
CA VAL A 145 -25.24 -13.85 -0.09
C VAL A 145 -25.18 -12.82 1.02
N TYR A 146 -25.49 -11.56 0.70
CA TYR A 146 -25.55 -10.51 1.70
C TYR A 146 -26.45 -9.35 1.25
N LEU A 147 -27.26 -8.85 2.19
CA LEU A 147 -28.08 -7.65 2.04
C LEU A 147 -27.56 -6.55 2.97
N PRO A 148 -26.79 -5.57 2.44
CA PRO A 148 -26.28 -4.43 3.20
C PRO A 148 -27.40 -3.55 3.77
N PRO A 149 -27.08 -2.62 4.70
CA PRO A 149 -28.06 -1.68 5.24
C PRO A 149 -28.68 -0.81 4.16
N GLU A 150 -29.85 -0.24 4.46
CA GLU A 150 -30.53 0.69 3.57
C GLU A 150 -29.69 1.93 3.27
N ALA A 151 -29.84 2.50 2.07
CA ALA A 151 -29.06 3.65 1.62
C ALA A 151 -29.15 4.86 2.58
N LYS A 152 -30.35 5.08 3.17
CA LYS A 152 -30.59 6.16 4.13
C LYS A 152 -29.69 6.09 5.38
N ASP A 153 -29.28 4.88 5.78
CA ASP A 153 -28.48 4.65 6.99
C ASP A 153 -26.96 4.72 6.73
N VAL A 154 -26.54 4.55 5.47
CA VAL A 154 -25.10 4.45 5.10
C VAL A 154 -24.29 5.64 5.61
N SER A 155 -24.77 6.86 5.44
CA SER A 155 -24.03 8.05 5.86
C SER A 155 -23.82 8.09 7.38
N LYS A 156 -24.82 7.70 8.16
CA LYS A 156 -24.73 7.61 9.62
C LYS A 156 -23.77 6.51 10.05
N LEU A 157 -23.89 5.33 9.47
CA LEU A 157 -23.05 4.17 9.79
C LEU A 157 -21.57 4.45 9.47
N MET A 158 -21.28 5.11 8.35
CA MET A 158 -19.93 5.52 8.00
C MET A 158 -19.36 6.57 8.96
N LYS A 159 -20.16 7.54 9.38
CA LYS A 159 -19.74 8.50 10.43
C LYS A 159 -19.45 7.81 11.75
N ASP A 160 -20.29 6.87 12.14
CA ASP A 160 -20.12 6.11 13.37
C ASP A 160 -18.85 5.24 13.33
N LEU A 161 -18.58 4.57 12.20
CA LEU A 161 -17.32 3.84 11.99
C LEU A 161 -16.10 4.74 12.11
N ILE A 162 -16.09 5.87 11.42
CA ILE A 162 -14.95 6.81 11.42
C ILE A 162 -14.74 7.40 12.82
N ASN A 163 -15.80 7.75 13.51
CA ASN A 163 -15.73 8.26 14.88
C ASN A 163 -15.19 7.20 15.85
N TRP A 164 -15.59 5.93 15.65
CA TRP A 164 -15.09 4.83 16.44
C TRP A 164 -13.56 4.64 16.21
N VAL A 165 -13.11 4.63 14.95
CA VAL A 165 -11.67 4.52 14.63
C VAL A 165 -10.88 5.67 15.26
N LYS A 166 -11.40 6.91 15.24
CA LYS A 166 -10.73 8.07 15.83
C LYS A 166 -10.66 8.03 17.36
N LYS A 167 -11.70 7.48 17.99
CA LYS A 167 -11.88 7.45 19.44
C LYS A 167 -11.59 6.08 20.06
N SER A 168 -11.10 5.13 19.25
CA SER A 168 -10.77 3.80 19.75
C SER A 168 -9.81 3.90 20.95
N PRO A 169 -9.95 3.02 21.95
CA PRO A 169 -9.11 3.01 23.12
C PRO A 169 -7.63 2.96 22.74
N LYS A 170 -6.80 3.75 23.41
CA LYS A 170 -5.35 3.83 23.10
C LYS A 170 -4.60 2.53 23.37
N ASP A 171 -5.15 1.69 24.22
CA ASP A 171 -4.67 0.36 24.58
C ASP A 171 -5.16 -0.74 23.63
N LEU A 172 -6.14 -0.45 22.75
CA LEU A 172 -6.56 -1.41 21.74
C LEU A 172 -5.52 -1.48 20.61
N PRO A 173 -4.95 -2.67 20.34
CA PRO A 173 -3.92 -2.84 19.30
C PRO A 173 -4.40 -2.39 17.91
N ILE A 174 -3.58 -1.62 17.21
CA ILE A 174 -3.86 -1.13 15.86
C ILE A 174 -4.31 -2.24 14.88
N PRO A 175 -3.71 -3.45 14.86
CA PRO A 175 -4.19 -4.53 14.02
C PRO A 175 -5.65 -4.92 14.27
N ILE A 176 -6.12 -4.85 15.52
CA ILE A 176 -7.53 -5.11 15.84
C ILE A 176 -8.41 -3.98 15.33
N ILE A 177 -8.01 -2.72 15.50
CA ILE A 177 -8.74 -1.56 14.96
C ILE A 177 -8.87 -1.67 13.43
N ALA A 178 -7.79 -2.06 12.77
CA ALA A 178 -7.77 -2.24 11.31
C ALA A 178 -8.70 -3.39 10.86
N ALA A 179 -8.69 -4.52 11.58
CA ALA A 179 -9.58 -5.65 11.32
C ALA A 179 -11.06 -5.26 11.47
N ILE A 180 -11.41 -4.59 12.57
CA ILE A 180 -12.77 -4.11 12.84
C ILE A 180 -13.23 -3.12 11.77
N ALA A 181 -12.37 -2.16 11.41
CA ALA A 181 -12.70 -1.17 10.38
C ALA A 181 -12.91 -1.82 9.00
N HIS A 182 -12.09 -2.81 8.64
CA HIS A 182 -12.27 -3.58 7.41
C HIS A 182 -13.64 -4.26 7.37
N TYR A 183 -13.95 -5.04 8.42
CA TYR A 183 -15.20 -5.76 8.54
C TYR A 183 -16.40 -4.84 8.45
N GLN A 184 -16.41 -3.79 9.26
CA GLN A 184 -17.53 -2.85 9.33
C GLN A 184 -17.73 -2.11 8.01
N PHE A 185 -16.64 -1.67 7.35
CA PHE A 185 -16.73 -1.04 6.03
C PHE A 185 -17.30 -2.00 4.98
N ALA A 186 -16.80 -3.25 4.94
CA ALA A 186 -17.29 -4.27 4.03
C ALA A 186 -18.78 -4.61 4.29
N THR A 187 -19.19 -4.58 5.56
CA THR A 187 -20.57 -4.85 6.00
C THR A 187 -21.51 -3.70 5.65
N ILE A 188 -21.12 -2.43 5.85
CA ILE A 188 -21.90 -1.25 5.43
C ILE A 188 -22.07 -1.21 3.92
N HIS A 189 -21.02 -1.57 3.19
CA HIS A 189 -21.02 -1.62 1.71
C HIS A 189 -21.46 -0.30 1.09
N PRO A 190 -20.75 0.82 1.37
CA PRO A 190 -21.29 2.16 1.16
C PRO A 190 -21.38 2.61 -0.30
N TYR A 191 -20.86 1.85 -1.26
CA TYR A 191 -20.86 2.19 -2.68
C TYR A 191 -21.51 1.08 -3.52
N TYR A 192 -21.80 1.34 -4.79
CA TYR A 192 -22.32 0.32 -5.71
C TYR A 192 -21.23 -0.67 -6.16
N ASP A 193 -19.98 -0.21 -6.34
CA ASP A 193 -18.80 -1.01 -6.70
C ASP A 193 -17.57 -0.50 -5.96
N GLY A 194 -16.46 -1.25 -5.96
CA GLY A 194 -15.19 -0.87 -5.37
C GLY A 194 -15.11 -0.95 -3.84
N ASN A 195 -16.12 -1.51 -3.17
CA ASN A 195 -16.15 -1.60 -1.71
C ASN A 195 -15.02 -2.47 -1.15
N GLY A 196 -14.77 -3.65 -1.71
CA GLY A 196 -13.70 -4.54 -1.28
C GLY A 196 -12.32 -3.89 -1.40
N ARG A 197 -12.02 -3.30 -2.57
CA ARG A 197 -10.77 -2.57 -2.83
C ARG A 197 -10.59 -1.39 -1.87
N THR A 198 -11.66 -0.67 -1.58
CA THR A 198 -11.62 0.48 -0.64
C THR A 198 -11.49 0.01 0.81
N ALA A 199 -12.12 -1.09 1.23
CA ALA A 199 -11.94 -1.69 2.55
C ALA A 199 -10.45 -2.07 2.79
N ARG A 200 -9.80 -2.71 1.82
CA ARG A 200 -8.39 -3.07 1.90
C ARG A 200 -7.47 -1.85 1.96
N LEU A 201 -7.77 -0.78 1.22
CA LEU A 201 -7.04 0.49 1.31
C LEU A 201 -7.25 1.22 2.63
N LEU A 202 -8.48 1.21 3.18
CA LEU A 202 -8.76 1.75 4.51
C LEU A 202 -7.96 1.02 5.59
N THR A 203 -7.95 -0.31 5.54
CA THR A 203 -7.12 -1.14 6.40
C THR A 203 -5.64 -0.76 6.32
N THR A 204 -5.11 -0.65 5.10
CA THR A 204 -3.73 -0.25 4.86
C THR A 204 -3.44 1.14 5.43
N LEU A 205 -4.36 2.09 5.29
CA LEU A 205 -4.22 3.45 5.84
C LEU A 205 -4.17 3.43 7.37
N ILE A 206 -5.06 2.69 8.04
CA ILE A 206 -5.05 2.53 9.50
C ILE A 206 -3.72 1.94 9.97
N MET A 207 -3.26 0.89 9.31
CA MET A 207 -2.00 0.24 9.62
C MET A 207 -0.80 1.18 9.44
N HIS A 208 -0.79 2.01 8.39
CA HIS A 208 0.27 2.98 8.15
C HIS A 208 0.29 4.08 9.21
N ILE A 209 -0.85 4.68 9.54
CA ILE A 209 -0.97 5.68 10.60
C ILE A 209 -0.52 5.09 11.95
N GLY A 210 -0.90 3.84 12.22
CA GLY A 210 -0.52 3.09 13.43
C GLY A 210 0.92 2.55 13.44
N LYS A 211 1.75 2.86 12.43
CA LYS A 211 3.15 2.40 12.30
C LYS A 211 3.33 0.89 12.18
N TYR A 212 2.37 0.23 11.53
CA TYR A 212 2.43 -1.17 11.13
C TYR A 212 2.64 -1.33 9.62
N ASP A 213 3.09 -0.28 8.93
CA ASP A 213 3.38 -0.28 7.50
C ASP A 213 4.62 -1.10 7.14
N LEU A 214 5.44 -1.52 8.11
CA LEU A 214 6.69 -2.25 7.91
C LEU A 214 7.54 -1.66 6.78
N LYS A 215 7.66 -0.34 6.76
CA LYS A 215 8.34 0.38 5.68
C LYS A 215 7.69 0.16 4.29
N GLY A 216 6.40 -0.23 4.22
CA GLY A 216 5.67 -0.52 2.99
C GLY A 216 6.06 -1.82 2.30
N LEU A 217 6.48 -2.84 3.05
CA LEU A 217 7.06 -4.07 2.50
C LEU A 217 6.07 -5.22 2.36
N TYR A 218 4.85 -5.15 2.91
CA TYR A 218 3.92 -6.27 2.93
C TYR A 218 2.65 -6.00 2.11
N SER A 219 1.95 -7.07 1.74
CA SER A 219 0.61 -7.07 1.18
C SER A 219 -0.23 -8.10 1.90
N LEU A 220 -1.36 -7.67 2.47
CA LEU A 220 -2.39 -8.58 2.98
C LEU A 220 -3.25 -9.14 1.86
N ASP A 221 -3.36 -8.41 0.76
CA ASP A 221 -4.19 -8.81 -0.38
C ASP A 221 -3.76 -10.16 -0.96
N GLU A 222 -2.46 -10.47 -0.92
CA GLU A 222 -1.93 -11.77 -1.34
C GLU A 222 -2.48 -12.91 -0.49
N TYR A 223 -2.50 -12.75 0.84
CA TYR A 223 -3.06 -13.77 1.75
C TYR A 223 -4.55 -14.02 1.50
N TYR A 224 -5.32 -12.96 1.23
CA TYR A 224 -6.75 -13.11 0.90
C TYR A 224 -6.97 -13.78 -0.44
N ALA A 225 -6.14 -13.47 -1.43
CA ALA A 225 -6.23 -14.02 -2.77
C ALA A 225 -5.80 -15.51 -2.84
N ASP A 226 -4.81 -15.90 -2.04
CA ASP A 226 -4.33 -17.30 -1.95
C ASP A 226 -5.42 -18.26 -1.46
N ASN A 227 -6.37 -17.78 -0.64
CA ASN A 227 -7.56 -18.54 -0.23
C ASN A 227 -8.79 -17.63 -0.16
N LEU A 228 -9.33 -17.33 -1.32
CA LEU A 228 -10.47 -16.42 -1.47
C LEU A 228 -11.74 -16.91 -0.77
N SER A 229 -11.99 -18.24 -0.75
CA SER A 229 -13.12 -18.81 -0.04
C SER A 229 -13.02 -18.55 1.46
N ALA A 230 -11.86 -18.80 2.08
CA ALA A 230 -11.65 -18.53 3.49
C ALA A 230 -11.82 -17.04 3.85
N TYR A 231 -11.39 -16.15 2.94
CA TYR A 231 -11.59 -14.71 3.11
C TYR A 231 -13.07 -14.33 3.18
N TYR A 232 -13.89 -14.84 2.25
CA TYR A 232 -15.31 -14.55 2.24
C TYR A 232 -16.06 -15.28 3.38
N GLU A 233 -15.67 -16.49 3.73
CA GLU A 233 -16.20 -17.21 4.90
C GLU A 233 -15.93 -16.45 6.18
N ALA A 234 -14.72 -15.94 6.37
CA ALA A 234 -14.35 -15.14 7.54
C ALA A 234 -15.16 -13.83 7.64
N LEU A 235 -15.56 -13.24 6.52
CA LEU A 235 -16.43 -12.07 6.48
C LEU A 235 -17.92 -12.44 6.68
N ASN A 236 -18.30 -13.69 6.46
CA ASN A 236 -19.70 -14.13 6.55
C ASN A 236 -20.06 -14.57 7.97
N ILE A 237 -20.20 -13.59 8.87
CA ILE A 237 -20.44 -13.80 10.30
C ILE A 237 -21.90 -13.42 10.65
N GLY A 238 -22.45 -14.09 11.64
CA GLY A 238 -23.78 -13.80 12.18
C GLY A 238 -24.86 -14.77 11.67
N PRO A 239 -26.03 -14.72 12.28
CA PRO A 239 -27.12 -15.70 12.05
C PRO A 239 -27.85 -15.48 10.72
N SER A 240 -27.65 -14.32 10.08
CA SER A 240 -28.38 -13.95 8.87
C SER A 240 -27.46 -13.22 7.88
N HIS A 241 -27.80 -13.37 6.60
CA HIS A 241 -27.21 -12.57 5.52
C HIS A 241 -27.77 -11.14 5.41
N ASN A 242 -28.70 -10.75 6.30
CA ASN A 242 -29.26 -9.40 6.33
C ASN A 242 -28.63 -8.58 7.46
N TYR A 243 -28.24 -7.34 7.14
CA TYR A 243 -27.62 -6.42 8.10
C TYR A 243 -28.40 -6.29 9.40
N TYR A 244 -29.68 -5.97 9.31
CA TYR A 244 -30.56 -5.71 10.48
C TYR A 244 -31.00 -6.98 11.22
N MET A 245 -30.82 -8.16 10.63
CA MET A 245 -31.23 -9.44 11.22
C MET A 245 -30.07 -10.13 11.97
N GLY A 246 -29.32 -9.36 12.72
CA GLY A 246 -28.25 -9.84 13.62
C GLY A 246 -26.82 -9.65 13.14
N ARG A 247 -26.59 -9.31 11.87
CA ARG A 247 -25.23 -9.04 11.34
C ARG A 247 -24.62 -7.79 11.95
N GLU A 248 -25.43 -6.75 12.18
CA GLU A 248 -25.01 -5.50 12.84
C GLU A 248 -24.34 -5.70 14.19
N LYS A 249 -24.81 -6.71 14.96
CA LYS A 249 -24.34 -6.99 16.34
C LYS A 249 -23.59 -8.32 16.46
N ALA A 250 -23.17 -8.89 15.35
CA ALA A 250 -22.47 -10.17 15.34
C ALA A 250 -21.14 -10.09 16.08
N ASP A 251 -20.75 -11.17 16.77
CA ASP A 251 -19.41 -11.33 17.33
C ASP A 251 -18.42 -11.58 16.19
N ILE A 252 -17.49 -10.66 16.03
CA ILE A 252 -16.49 -10.66 14.94
C ILE A 252 -15.13 -11.24 15.36
N SER A 253 -15.05 -11.94 16.48
CA SER A 253 -13.80 -12.52 16.97
C SER A 253 -13.14 -13.43 15.93
N LYS A 254 -13.91 -14.25 15.22
CA LYS A 254 -13.39 -15.15 14.15
C LYS A 254 -12.77 -14.38 12.98
N TRP A 255 -13.40 -13.25 12.59
CA TRP A 255 -12.81 -12.38 11.58
C TRP A 255 -11.49 -11.77 12.05
N ILE A 256 -11.43 -11.29 13.30
CA ILE A 256 -10.20 -10.72 13.86
C ILE A 256 -9.10 -11.78 13.89
N GLU A 257 -9.41 -13.02 14.28
CA GLU A 257 -8.45 -14.14 14.24
C GLU A 257 -7.89 -14.35 12.83
N TYR A 258 -8.78 -14.48 11.84
CA TYR A 258 -8.39 -14.67 10.43
C TYR A 258 -7.51 -13.51 9.92
N PHE A 259 -7.92 -12.28 10.21
CA PHE A 259 -7.18 -11.08 9.80
C PHE A 259 -5.77 -11.04 10.41
N LEU A 260 -5.65 -11.31 11.71
CA LEU A 260 -4.36 -11.31 12.40
C LEU A 260 -3.45 -12.46 11.91
N GLU A 261 -4.01 -13.63 11.61
CA GLU A 261 -3.25 -14.73 10.99
C GLU A 261 -2.68 -14.33 9.64
N GLY A 262 -3.49 -13.70 8.80
CA GLY A 262 -3.04 -13.15 7.51
C GLY A 262 -1.92 -12.13 7.67
N MET A 263 -2.04 -11.27 8.68
CA MET A 263 -1.02 -10.29 9.00
C MET A 263 0.29 -10.95 9.46
N ALA A 264 0.22 -11.92 10.38
CA ALA A 264 1.38 -12.67 10.86
C ALA A 264 2.06 -13.44 9.70
N TYR A 265 1.26 -14.08 8.84
CA TYR A 265 1.75 -14.76 7.63
C TYR A 265 2.51 -13.79 6.71
N SER A 266 1.90 -12.65 6.38
CA SER A 266 2.50 -11.65 5.48
C SER A 266 3.78 -11.07 6.05
N PHE A 267 3.82 -10.77 7.35
CA PHE A 267 5.02 -10.27 8.04
C PHE A 267 6.14 -11.30 8.08
N ASN A 268 5.81 -12.58 8.34
CA ASN A 268 6.79 -13.67 8.33
C ASN A 268 7.37 -13.90 6.93
N LYS A 269 6.55 -13.86 5.89
CA LYS A 269 6.99 -13.99 4.49
C LYS A 269 8.05 -12.94 4.14
N ILE A 270 7.81 -11.68 4.49
CA ILE A 270 8.77 -10.59 4.30
C ILE A 270 10.05 -10.79 5.13
N ASN A 271 9.91 -11.21 6.38
CA ASN A 271 11.06 -11.47 7.25
C ASN A 271 11.99 -12.55 6.66
N ILE A 272 11.42 -13.62 6.11
CA ILE A 272 12.15 -14.67 5.40
C ILE A 272 12.82 -14.13 4.13
N GLN A 273 12.10 -13.36 3.33
CA GLN A 273 12.64 -12.77 2.10
C GLN A 273 13.78 -11.78 2.39
N ALA A 274 13.60 -10.90 3.36
CA ALA A 274 14.61 -9.93 3.75
C ALA A 274 15.87 -10.60 4.31
N LYS A 275 15.71 -11.65 5.15
CA LYS A 275 16.84 -12.45 5.65
C LYS A 275 17.57 -13.22 4.54
N LYS A 276 16.85 -13.75 3.55
CA LYS A 276 17.47 -14.42 2.38
C LYS A 276 18.24 -13.43 1.51
N SER A 277 17.69 -12.24 1.28
CA SER A 277 18.35 -11.20 0.50
C SER A 277 19.60 -10.64 1.20
N SER A 278 19.59 -10.52 2.53
CA SER A 278 20.76 -10.12 3.30
C SER A 278 21.87 -11.19 3.31
N LYS A 279 21.52 -12.49 3.27
CA LYS A 279 22.48 -13.60 3.23
C LYS A 279 23.06 -13.87 1.83
N LYS A 280 22.36 -13.55 0.73
CA LYS A 280 22.79 -13.79 -0.65
C LYS A 280 23.85 -12.79 -1.16
N GLY A 281 24.63 -12.17 -0.27
CA GLY A 281 25.78 -11.35 -0.68
C GLY A 281 25.42 -9.99 -1.24
N TYR A 282 24.25 -9.42 -0.90
CA TYR A 282 24.18 -7.98 -0.78
C TYR A 282 25.18 -7.61 0.32
N LYS A 283 26.47 -7.50 -0.09
CA LYS A 283 27.48 -6.88 0.75
C LYS A 283 26.85 -5.62 1.27
N ASP A 284 26.81 -5.49 2.59
CA ASP A 284 26.24 -4.31 3.22
C ASP A 284 26.92 -3.07 2.64
N LYS A 285 26.30 -2.53 1.58
CA LYS A 285 26.78 -1.31 0.93
C LYS A 285 26.46 -0.08 1.77
N SER A 286 25.73 -0.26 2.89
CA SER A 286 25.41 0.84 3.81
C SER A 286 26.67 1.44 4.40
N THR A 287 27.67 0.62 4.75
CA THR A 287 28.99 1.08 5.20
C THR A 287 29.71 1.87 4.10
N LEU A 288 29.66 1.36 2.87
CA LEU A 288 30.22 2.05 1.70
C LEU A 288 29.43 3.30 1.33
N LEU A 289 28.10 3.25 1.39
CA LEU A 289 27.23 4.41 1.18
C LEU A 289 27.40 5.45 2.30
N ASN A 290 27.65 5.01 3.53
CA ASN A 290 27.91 5.92 4.65
C ASN A 290 29.25 6.65 4.54
N GLN A 291 30.20 6.12 3.81
CA GLN A 291 31.45 6.82 3.47
C GLN A 291 31.28 7.90 2.38
N LEU A 292 30.14 7.89 1.66
CA LEU A 292 29.84 8.91 0.66
C LEU A 292 29.20 10.14 1.31
N ASP A 293 29.58 11.31 0.84
CA ASP A 293 28.93 12.60 1.13
C ASP A 293 27.40 12.47 0.91
N ILE A 294 26.60 13.03 1.82
CA ILE A 294 25.13 13.04 1.78
C ILE A 294 24.60 13.52 0.42
N ARG A 295 25.28 14.50 -0.20
CA ARG A 295 24.92 15.02 -1.52
C ARG A 295 25.13 13.98 -2.62
N LYS A 296 26.23 13.22 -2.58
CA LYS A 296 26.49 12.11 -3.51
C LYS A 296 25.46 11.01 -3.39
N ARG A 297 25.00 10.70 -2.16
CA ARG A 297 23.94 9.70 -1.94
C ARG A 297 22.62 10.10 -2.59
N LYS A 298 22.22 11.39 -2.50
CA LYS A 298 21.02 11.91 -3.17
C LYS A 298 21.12 11.80 -4.69
N ILE A 299 22.30 12.04 -5.25
CA ILE A 299 22.55 11.93 -6.69
C ILE A 299 22.60 10.45 -7.14
N LEU A 300 23.13 9.54 -6.32
CA LEU A 300 23.03 8.10 -6.60
C LEU A 300 21.58 7.64 -6.73
N ALA A 301 20.67 8.10 -5.85
CA ALA A 301 19.26 7.80 -5.94
C ALA A 301 18.62 8.30 -7.25
N PHE A 302 19.11 9.39 -7.83
CA PHE A 302 18.68 9.87 -9.14
C PHE A 302 19.16 8.93 -10.26
N PHE A 303 20.39 8.46 -10.21
CA PHE A 303 20.95 7.53 -11.19
C PHE A 303 20.30 6.14 -11.19
N GLN A 304 19.55 5.78 -10.14
CA GLN A 304 18.72 4.57 -10.16
C GLN A 304 17.53 4.66 -11.14
N LYS A 305 17.11 5.89 -11.48
CA LYS A 305 15.97 6.14 -12.38
C LYS A 305 16.38 6.69 -13.75
N TYR A 306 17.52 7.38 -13.82
CA TYR A 306 17.97 8.09 -15.00
C TYR A 306 19.44 7.79 -15.30
N ILE A 307 19.75 7.57 -16.56
CA ILE A 307 21.12 7.25 -17.01
C ILE A 307 22.00 8.49 -17.03
N ASN A 308 21.43 9.65 -17.32
CA ASN A 308 22.13 10.91 -17.54
C ASN A 308 21.68 11.97 -16.53
N LEU A 309 22.64 12.80 -16.08
CA LEU A 309 22.45 13.88 -15.15
C LEU A 309 22.98 15.19 -15.75
N THR A 310 22.29 16.29 -15.52
CA THR A 310 22.74 17.65 -15.85
C THR A 310 22.99 18.49 -14.60
N SER A 311 23.70 19.61 -14.72
CA SER A 311 23.85 20.54 -13.58
C SER A 311 22.51 21.14 -13.10
N LYS A 312 21.51 21.24 -13.97
CA LYS A 312 20.14 21.64 -13.58
C LYS A 312 19.43 20.60 -12.73
N ASP A 313 19.69 19.32 -12.97
CA ASP A 313 19.15 18.25 -12.13
C ASP A 313 19.80 18.28 -10.74
N VAL A 314 21.11 18.52 -10.65
CA VAL A 314 21.81 18.69 -9.37
C VAL A 314 21.27 19.89 -8.59
N GLU A 315 21.00 21.01 -9.28
CA GLU A 315 20.37 22.21 -8.71
C GLU A 315 19.03 21.87 -8.05
N LYS A 316 18.13 21.19 -8.79
CA LYS A 316 16.79 20.78 -8.32
C LYS A 316 16.85 19.78 -7.17
N ILE A 317 17.66 18.73 -7.29
CA ILE A 317 17.74 17.64 -6.31
C ILE A 317 18.31 18.13 -4.98
N LEU A 318 19.32 18.99 -5.04
CA LEU A 318 20.04 19.46 -3.86
C LEU A 318 19.58 20.85 -3.39
N LYS A 319 18.63 21.47 -4.10
CA LYS A 319 18.12 22.83 -3.84
C LYS A 319 19.24 23.86 -3.74
N LEU A 320 20.14 23.87 -4.72
CA LEU A 320 21.34 24.72 -4.76
C LEU A 320 21.17 25.84 -5.80
N GLN A 321 21.96 26.92 -5.63
CA GLN A 321 22.09 27.94 -6.67
C GLN A 321 22.82 27.39 -7.91
N PRO A 322 22.50 27.85 -9.14
CA PRO A 322 23.07 27.34 -10.40
C PRO A 322 24.60 27.33 -10.44
N ARG A 323 25.25 28.35 -9.86
CA ARG A 323 26.71 28.44 -9.77
C ARG A 323 27.31 27.34 -8.90
N THR A 324 26.66 27.09 -7.75
CA THR A 324 27.09 26.06 -6.78
C THR A 324 26.91 24.66 -7.35
N ALA A 325 25.78 24.40 -8.04
CA ALA A 325 25.52 23.12 -8.69
C ALA A 325 26.57 22.80 -9.78
N ARG A 326 26.93 23.78 -10.59
CA ARG A 326 28.00 23.63 -11.61
C ARG A 326 29.36 23.35 -10.97
N ALA A 327 29.72 24.10 -9.92
CA ALA A 327 30.98 23.89 -9.18
C ALA A 327 31.03 22.47 -8.59
N LEU A 328 29.90 21.98 -8.04
CA LEU A 328 29.79 20.64 -7.47
C LEU A 328 29.96 19.55 -8.56
N CYS A 329 29.32 19.74 -9.72
CA CYS A 329 29.51 18.83 -10.87
C CYS A 329 30.97 18.77 -11.31
N LYS A 330 31.68 19.92 -11.34
CA LYS A 330 33.12 19.98 -11.66
C LYS A 330 33.92 19.20 -10.62
N LYS A 331 33.74 19.46 -9.33
CA LYS A 331 34.38 18.73 -8.23
C LYS A 331 34.12 17.23 -8.32
N TRP A 332 32.92 16.81 -8.56
CA TRP A 332 32.56 15.39 -8.65
C TRP A 332 33.11 14.71 -9.92
N ARG A 333 33.32 15.44 -11.00
CA ARG A 333 34.06 14.95 -12.16
C ARG A 333 35.51 14.68 -11.78
N ASP A 334 36.15 15.64 -11.10
CA ASP A 334 37.56 15.54 -10.71
C ASP A 334 37.77 14.39 -9.70
N GLU A 335 36.79 14.13 -8.84
CA GLU A 335 36.72 12.96 -7.94
C GLU A 335 36.30 11.64 -8.65
N LYS A 336 36.11 11.65 -9.98
CA LYS A 336 35.67 10.52 -10.79
C LYS A 336 34.29 9.92 -10.34
N PHE A 337 33.51 10.70 -9.58
CA PHE A 337 32.15 10.35 -9.22
C PHE A 337 31.19 10.54 -10.40
N LEU A 338 31.40 11.59 -11.20
CA LEU A 338 30.74 11.84 -12.46
C LEU A 338 31.70 11.72 -13.63
N GLN A 339 31.22 11.23 -14.77
CA GLN A 339 31.92 11.22 -16.05
C GLN A 339 31.11 12.03 -17.06
N ILE A 340 31.79 12.87 -17.85
CA ILE A 340 31.18 13.67 -18.92
C ILE A 340 30.89 12.74 -20.11
N ILE A 341 29.66 12.81 -20.64
CA ILE A 341 29.28 12.10 -21.85
C ILE A 341 29.10 13.06 -23.02
N ASP A 342 28.66 14.31 -22.71
CA ASP A 342 28.46 15.34 -23.70
C ASP A 342 29.27 16.57 -23.33
N LEU A 343 30.19 16.93 -24.21
CA LEU A 343 31.14 18.05 -24.04
C LEU A 343 30.53 19.41 -24.31
N SER A 344 29.21 19.49 -24.69
CA SER A 344 28.56 20.76 -25.00
C SER A 344 28.64 21.73 -23.81
N LYS A 345 29.00 23.01 -24.09
CA LYS A 345 29.11 24.02 -23.04
C LYS A 345 27.79 24.38 -22.35
N LYS A 346 26.67 24.29 -23.05
CA LYS A 346 25.33 24.71 -22.55
C LYS A 346 24.52 23.59 -21.89
N ASN A 347 24.63 22.34 -22.33
CA ASN A 347 23.82 21.20 -21.86
C ASN A 347 24.66 19.98 -21.54
N ARG A 348 25.78 20.19 -20.83
CA ARG A 348 26.69 19.12 -20.44
C ARG A 348 25.99 18.02 -19.66
N LYS A 349 26.09 16.77 -20.15
CA LYS A 349 25.54 15.58 -19.53
C LYS A 349 26.62 14.78 -18.83
N TYR A 350 26.25 14.23 -17.71
CA TYR A 350 27.11 13.39 -16.88
C TYR A 350 26.50 12.01 -16.69
N GLN A 351 27.35 11.01 -16.61
CA GLN A 351 27.01 9.67 -16.13
C GLN A 351 27.70 9.41 -14.80
N LEU A 352 27.25 8.39 -14.08
CA LEU A 352 27.93 7.92 -12.90
C LEU A 352 29.26 7.27 -13.27
N GLY A 353 30.32 7.64 -12.57
CA GLY A 353 31.64 7.07 -12.76
C GLY A 353 31.67 5.56 -12.53
N THR A 354 32.42 4.82 -13.34
CA THR A 354 32.46 3.36 -13.36
C THR A 354 32.69 2.75 -11.97
N LYS A 355 33.56 3.33 -11.16
CA LYS A 355 33.83 2.91 -9.77
C LYS A 355 32.61 2.97 -8.88
N TYR A 356 31.63 3.82 -9.22
CA TYR A 356 30.42 4.05 -8.40
C TYR A 356 29.19 3.33 -8.93
N LYS A 357 29.24 2.72 -10.13
CA LYS A 357 28.13 1.90 -10.68
C LYS A 357 27.79 0.73 -9.77
N LYS A 358 28.76 0.16 -9.08
CA LYS A 358 28.54 -0.90 -8.06
C LYS A 358 27.62 -0.50 -6.89
N TYR A 359 27.28 0.78 -6.75
CA TYR A 359 26.32 1.27 -5.74
C TYR A 359 24.89 1.37 -6.27
N LEU A 360 24.69 1.17 -7.58
CA LEU A 360 23.36 1.16 -8.22
C LEU A 360 22.73 -0.23 -8.24
N ASP A 361 23.56 -1.27 -8.30
CA ASP A 361 23.13 -2.69 -8.29
C ASP A 361 22.70 -3.09 -6.82
#